data_d3bd6ee7ac8a5017ed5e2051020aa4e6
#
_entry.id   d3bd6ee7ac8a5017ed5e2051020aa4e6
#
_cell.length_a   1.000
_cell.length_b   1.000
_cell.length_c   1.000
_cell.angle_alpha   90.00
_cell.angle_beta   90.00
_cell.angle_gamma   90.00
#
_symmetry.space_group_name_H-M   'P 1'
#
loop_
_entity.id
_entity.type
_entity.pdbx_description
1 polymer ?
#
loop_
_entity_poly.entity_id
_entity_poly.type
_entity_poly.pdbx_seq_one_letter_code
_entity_poly.pdbx_strand_id
1 'polypeptide(L)'
;MSNQYEVLGKAPTAEDLKKLSPNEIHLTIKNLNAGYGKMEILHNFDLFVNKAQSLCLIGPNGAGKSTILHSIYGFTNIFSGQIEIEGKEITNLTPAEKLKSVGIAYILQDNSVFPDMTVEENLLMGGYIKEK
;
A
#
# COMPACT_ATOMS: atom_id res chain seq x y z
N MET A 1 -8.12 35.19 -16.90
CA MET A 1 -8.41 33.81 -17.39
C MET A 1 -8.79 33.01 -16.17
N SER A 2 -10.04 32.65 -16.05
CA SER A 2 -10.49 31.74 -15.00
C SER A 2 -9.86 30.36 -15.25
N ASN A 3 -9.23 29.83 -14.23
CA ASN A 3 -8.61 28.51 -14.25
C ASN A 3 -9.74 27.48 -14.47
N GLN A 4 -9.82 26.89 -15.65
CA GLN A 4 -10.83 25.85 -16.01
C GLN A 4 -10.62 24.54 -15.24
N TYR A 5 -9.71 24.52 -14.29
CA TYR A 5 -9.39 23.39 -13.43
C TYR A 5 -9.68 23.67 -11.95
N GLU A 6 -10.73 24.44 -11.65
CA GLU A 6 -11.29 24.36 -10.30
C GLU A 6 -11.73 22.92 -10.07
N VAL A 7 -11.00 22.23 -9.22
CA VAL A 7 -11.36 20.89 -8.74
C VAL A 7 -12.75 21.03 -8.10
N LEU A 8 -13.76 20.55 -8.77
CA LEU A 8 -15.14 20.56 -8.30
C LEU A 8 -15.26 19.58 -7.12
N GLY A 9 -14.96 20.05 -5.92
CA GLY A 9 -15.19 19.34 -4.68
C GLY A 9 -13.98 19.35 -3.73
N LYS A 10 -14.25 19.33 -2.43
CA LYS A 10 -13.25 19.05 -1.41
C LYS A 10 -12.88 17.58 -1.47
N ALA A 11 -11.59 17.27 -1.29
CA ALA A 11 -11.16 15.90 -1.05
C ALA A 11 -11.98 15.32 0.14
N PRO A 12 -12.44 14.07 0.05
CA PRO A 12 -13.17 13.44 1.14
C PRO A 12 -12.28 13.36 2.40
N THR A 13 -12.88 13.57 3.54
CA THR A 13 -12.19 13.40 4.83
C THR A 13 -12.00 11.91 5.15
N ALA A 14 -11.09 11.59 6.08
CA ALA A 14 -10.93 10.21 6.56
C ALA A 14 -12.24 9.64 7.12
N GLU A 15 -13.09 10.47 7.76
CA GLU A 15 -14.42 10.07 8.24
C GLU A 15 -15.38 9.74 7.09
N ASP A 16 -15.35 10.51 6.00
CA ASP A 16 -16.18 10.24 4.82
C ASP A 16 -15.75 8.92 4.15
N LEU A 17 -14.45 8.69 4.02
CA LEU A 17 -13.92 7.43 3.49
C LEU A 17 -14.32 6.24 4.35
N LYS A 18 -14.28 6.38 5.68
CA LYS A 18 -14.69 5.33 6.60
C LYS A 18 -16.19 4.99 6.49
N LYS A 19 -17.05 5.99 6.28
CA LYS A 19 -18.50 5.78 6.05
C LYS A 19 -18.78 5.00 4.76
N LEU A 20 -17.92 5.13 3.76
CA LEU A 20 -18.01 4.37 2.50
C LEU A 20 -17.54 2.92 2.63
N SER A 21 -17.00 2.54 3.79
CA SER A 21 -16.53 1.19 4.09
C SER A 21 -17.50 0.48 5.05
N PRO A 22 -18.62 -0.09 4.55
CA PRO A 22 -19.67 -0.68 5.39
C PRO A 22 -19.27 -2.01 6.02
N ASN A 23 -18.20 -2.63 5.55
CA ASN A 23 -17.69 -3.92 6.01
C ASN A 23 -16.52 -3.75 6.99
N GLU A 24 -16.07 -4.86 7.55
CA GLU A 24 -14.89 -4.89 8.41
C GLU A 24 -13.65 -4.37 7.67
N ILE A 25 -13.03 -3.33 8.24
CA ILE A 25 -11.83 -2.73 7.65
C ILE A 25 -10.64 -3.66 7.90
N HIS A 26 -9.95 -4.03 6.81
CA HIS A 26 -8.76 -4.85 6.85
C HIS A 26 -7.48 -4.02 6.89
N LEU A 27 -7.35 -3.05 5.96
CA LEU A 27 -6.21 -2.13 5.92
C LEU A 27 -6.67 -0.72 6.25
N THR A 28 -5.93 -0.07 7.12
CA THR A 28 -6.10 1.35 7.46
C THR A 28 -4.78 2.08 7.26
N ILE A 29 -4.81 3.17 6.52
CA ILE A 29 -3.73 4.16 6.44
C ILE A 29 -4.29 5.48 6.96
N LYS A 30 -3.58 6.14 7.89
CA LYS A 30 -3.98 7.41 8.50
C LYS A 30 -2.86 8.43 8.44
N ASN A 31 -3.17 9.60 7.89
CA ASN A 31 -2.29 10.77 7.84
C ASN A 31 -0.86 10.43 7.39
N LEU A 32 -0.72 9.53 6.41
CA LEU A 32 0.56 9.01 5.98
C LEU A 32 1.35 10.05 5.19
N ASN A 33 2.55 10.36 5.68
CA ASN A 33 3.57 11.10 4.96
C ASN A 33 4.74 10.14 4.70
N ALA A 34 5.01 9.87 3.43
CA ALA A 34 5.98 8.86 3.04
C ALA A 34 6.68 9.21 1.73
N GLY A 35 7.85 8.62 1.51
CA GLY A 35 8.62 8.87 0.30
C GLY A 35 9.95 8.11 0.27
N TYR A 36 10.92 8.65 -0.45
CA TYR A 36 12.22 8.01 -0.66
C TYR A 36 13.37 8.91 -0.22
N GLY A 37 14.27 8.37 0.59
CA GLY A 37 15.35 9.16 1.19
C GLY A 37 14.77 10.32 2.02
N LYS A 38 15.03 11.54 1.60
CA LYS A 38 14.50 12.78 2.23
C LYS A 38 13.32 13.38 1.46
N MET A 39 12.95 12.80 0.31
CA MET A 39 11.89 13.31 -0.55
C MET A 39 10.54 12.73 -0.10
N GLU A 40 9.66 13.59 0.36
CA GLU A 40 8.28 13.23 0.68
C GLU A 40 7.44 13.27 -0.59
N ILE A 41 6.68 12.19 -0.84
CA ILE A 41 5.82 12.01 -2.01
C ILE A 41 4.35 11.97 -1.61
N LEU A 42 4.04 11.27 -0.52
CA LEU A 42 2.70 11.21 0.04
C LEU A 42 2.58 12.22 1.18
N HIS A 43 1.50 12.99 1.16
CA HIS A 43 1.21 14.03 2.13
C HIS A 43 -0.17 13.81 2.74
N ASN A 44 -0.24 13.55 4.04
CA ASN A 44 -1.49 13.35 4.79
C ASN A 44 -2.45 12.37 4.09
N PHE A 45 -1.92 11.25 3.60
CA PHE A 45 -2.68 10.29 2.82
C PHE A 45 -3.47 9.34 3.73
N ASP A 46 -4.77 9.21 3.45
CA ASP A 46 -5.69 8.28 4.12
C ASP A 46 -6.22 7.24 3.15
N LEU A 47 -6.35 6.00 3.61
CA LEU A 47 -6.94 4.90 2.85
C LEU A 47 -7.56 3.87 3.79
N PHE A 48 -8.74 3.36 3.42
CA PHE A 48 -9.39 2.23 4.07
C PHE A 48 -9.72 1.17 3.04
N VAL A 49 -9.35 -0.07 3.31
CA VAL A 49 -9.67 -1.22 2.47
C VAL A 49 -10.37 -2.26 3.34
N ASN A 50 -11.52 -2.73 2.90
CA ASN A 50 -12.30 -3.72 3.60
C ASN A 50 -11.74 -5.12 3.38
N LYS A 51 -12.09 -6.03 4.27
CA LYS A 51 -11.82 -7.46 4.12
C LYS A 51 -12.43 -8.00 2.83
N ALA A 52 -11.68 -8.82 2.10
CA ALA A 52 -12.07 -9.39 0.81
C ALA A 52 -12.40 -8.35 -0.30
N GLN A 53 -11.92 -7.13 -0.18
CA GLN A 53 -12.09 -6.08 -1.19
C GLN A 53 -10.93 -6.07 -2.17
N SER A 54 -11.23 -5.91 -3.45
CA SER A 54 -10.26 -5.53 -4.48
C SER A 54 -10.27 -4.01 -4.66
N LEU A 55 -9.10 -3.38 -4.64
CA LEU A 55 -8.94 -1.94 -4.82
C LEU A 55 -8.06 -1.66 -6.03
N CYS A 56 -8.48 -0.73 -6.88
CA CYS A 56 -7.69 -0.23 -7.99
C CYS A 56 -7.28 1.23 -7.74
N LEU A 57 -5.98 1.50 -7.83
CA LEU A 57 -5.43 2.86 -7.74
C LEU A 57 -5.27 3.42 -9.14
N ILE A 58 -5.99 4.50 -9.45
CA ILE A 58 -5.98 5.16 -10.76
C ILE A 58 -5.45 6.58 -10.60
N GLY A 59 -4.65 7.01 -11.56
CA GLY A 59 -4.10 8.38 -11.58
C GLY A 59 -2.94 8.51 -12.57
N PRO A 60 -2.49 9.74 -12.86
CA PRO A 60 -1.37 10.00 -13.76
C PRO A 60 -0.06 9.42 -13.20
N ASN A 61 0.95 9.32 -14.08
CA ASN A 61 2.31 8.98 -13.67
C ASN A 61 2.85 10.05 -12.72
N GLY A 62 3.52 9.62 -11.63
CA GLY A 62 4.00 10.52 -10.60
C GLY A 62 2.98 10.92 -9.53
N ALA A 63 1.73 10.45 -9.60
CA ALA A 63 0.70 10.73 -8.59
C ALA A 63 0.89 9.99 -7.25
N GLY A 64 1.95 9.22 -7.08
CA GLY A 64 2.22 8.50 -5.82
C GLY A 64 1.61 7.10 -5.70
N LYS A 65 0.97 6.55 -6.75
CA LYS A 65 0.34 5.22 -6.70
C LYS A 65 1.29 4.12 -6.23
N SER A 66 2.46 4.02 -6.84
CA SER A 66 3.49 3.05 -6.46
C SER A 66 4.02 3.33 -5.05
N THR A 67 4.12 4.59 -4.66
CA THR A 67 4.58 4.99 -3.33
C THR A 67 3.62 4.51 -2.24
N ILE A 68 2.32 4.51 -2.49
CA ILE A 68 1.31 3.95 -1.56
C ILE A 68 1.58 2.46 -1.35
N LEU A 69 1.70 1.68 -2.44
CA LEU A 69 1.97 0.24 -2.36
C LEU A 69 3.32 -0.06 -1.70
N HIS A 70 4.35 0.71 -2.05
CA HIS A 70 5.68 0.61 -1.44
C HIS A 70 5.65 0.92 0.06
N SER A 71 4.83 1.88 0.49
CA SER A 71 4.68 2.22 1.91
C SER A 71 4.01 1.10 2.69
N ILE A 72 2.97 0.50 2.13
CA ILE A 72 2.30 -0.65 2.76
C ILE A 72 3.28 -1.81 2.93
N TYR A 73 4.10 -2.10 1.91
CA TYR A 73 5.05 -3.20 1.96
C TYR A 73 6.31 -2.89 2.77
N GLY A 74 6.75 -1.62 2.84
CA GLY A 74 7.90 -1.19 3.64
C GLY A 74 9.14 -0.83 2.81
N PHE A 75 8.96 -0.36 1.57
CA PHE A 75 10.04 0.12 0.70
C PHE A 75 10.26 1.63 0.74
N THR A 76 9.46 2.36 1.50
CA THR A 76 9.58 3.81 1.65
C THR A 76 10.01 4.19 3.06
N ASN A 77 10.49 5.41 3.22
CA ASN A 77 10.61 6.05 4.52
C ASN A 77 9.24 6.60 4.92
N ILE A 78 8.79 6.25 6.12
CA ILE A 78 7.59 6.84 6.72
C ILE A 78 8.05 8.01 7.60
N PHE A 79 7.63 9.22 7.26
CA PHE A 79 7.94 10.42 8.03
C PHE A 79 6.94 10.65 9.16
N SER A 80 5.67 10.34 8.92
CA SER A 80 4.60 10.36 9.93
C SER A 80 3.38 9.58 9.45
N GLY A 81 2.42 9.35 10.34
CA GLY A 81 1.20 8.59 10.06
C GLY A 81 1.32 7.13 10.46
N GLN A 82 0.28 6.37 10.19
CA GLN A 82 0.15 4.99 10.62
C GLN A 82 -0.42 4.09 9.52
N ILE A 83 0.06 2.85 9.49
CA ILE A 83 -0.46 1.77 8.66
C ILE A 83 -0.84 0.62 9.58
N GLU A 84 -2.08 0.18 9.50
CA GLU A 84 -2.64 -0.89 10.35
C GLU A 84 -3.28 -1.97 9.49
N ILE A 85 -3.12 -3.23 9.89
CA ILE A 85 -3.88 -4.38 9.39
C ILE A 85 -4.70 -4.95 10.55
N GLU A 86 -6.03 -4.99 10.39
CA GLU A 86 -6.98 -5.47 11.41
C GLU A 86 -6.73 -4.83 12.79
N GLY A 87 -6.43 -3.51 12.80
CA GLY A 87 -6.15 -2.75 14.01
C GLY A 87 -4.74 -2.96 14.61
N LYS A 88 -3.92 -3.82 14.01
CA LYS A 88 -2.52 -4.00 14.42
C LYS A 88 -1.62 -3.08 13.61
N GLU A 89 -0.85 -2.24 14.28
CA GLU A 89 0.10 -1.35 13.63
C GLU A 89 1.26 -2.13 12.98
N ILE A 90 1.52 -1.81 11.71
CA ILE A 90 2.56 -2.44 10.90
C ILE A 90 3.53 -1.42 10.27
N THR A 91 3.41 -0.14 10.64
CA THR A 91 4.12 0.99 10.03
C THR A 91 5.62 0.73 9.94
N ASN A 92 6.24 0.30 11.03
CA ASN A 92 7.67 0.13 11.17
C ASN A 92 8.17 -1.31 10.98
N LEU A 93 7.30 -2.23 10.60
CA LEU A 93 7.71 -3.61 10.30
C LEU A 93 8.51 -3.66 8.99
N THR A 94 9.55 -4.47 8.98
CA THR A 94 10.33 -4.76 7.77
C THR A 94 9.48 -5.54 6.74
N PRO A 95 9.82 -5.51 5.45
CA PRO A 95 9.14 -6.31 4.43
C PRO A 95 9.07 -7.81 4.78
N ALA A 96 10.14 -8.36 5.35
CA ALA A 96 10.17 -9.76 5.77
C ALA A 96 9.19 -10.06 6.91
N GLU A 97 9.08 -9.18 7.89
CA GLU A 97 8.09 -9.28 8.99
C GLU A 97 6.67 -9.12 8.47
N LYS A 98 6.42 -8.18 7.57
CA LYS A 98 5.11 -7.98 6.93
C LYS A 98 4.68 -9.24 6.16
N LEU A 99 5.59 -9.85 5.43
CA LEU A 99 5.31 -11.10 4.71
C LEU A 99 5.04 -12.28 5.66
N LYS A 100 5.89 -12.48 6.68
CA LYS A 100 5.82 -13.65 7.58
C LYS A 100 4.71 -13.55 8.62
N SER A 101 4.57 -12.39 9.28
CA SER A 101 3.68 -12.24 10.43
C SER A 101 2.32 -11.62 10.09
N VAL A 102 2.23 -10.91 8.97
CA VAL A 102 1.00 -10.21 8.56
C VAL A 102 0.40 -10.82 7.28
N GLY A 103 1.23 -11.48 6.46
CA GLY A 103 0.78 -12.11 5.21
C GLY A 103 0.67 -11.14 4.04
N ILE A 104 1.38 -10.01 4.06
CA ILE A 104 1.41 -9.07 2.96
C ILE A 104 2.46 -9.53 1.94
N ALA A 105 2.03 -9.76 0.70
CA ALA A 105 2.92 -10.03 -0.43
C ALA A 105 2.90 -8.86 -1.41
N TYR A 106 4.03 -8.57 -2.03
CA TYR A 106 4.17 -7.55 -3.07
C TYR A 106 4.61 -8.20 -4.38
N ILE A 107 3.86 -7.95 -5.45
CA ILE A 107 4.20 -8.41 -6.79
C ILE A 107 4.82 -7.23 -7.54
N LEU A 108 6.07 -7.39 -7.99
CA LEU A 108 6.78 -6.38 -8.76
C LEU A 108 6.14 -6.19 -10.14
N GLN A 109 6.28 -5.00 -10.70
CA GLN A 109 5.81 -4.70 -12.05
C GLN A 109 6.59 -5.49 -13.12
N ASP A 110 7.91 -5.61 -12.93
CA ASP A 110 8.83 -6.30 -13.83
C ASP A 110 9.71 -7.28 -13.06
N ASN A 111 10.30 -8.24 -13.75
CA ASN A 111 11.24 -9.21 -13.15
C ASN A 111 10.66 -9.99 -11.96
N SER A 112 9.41 -10.41 -12.09
CA SER A 112 8.70 -11.14 -11.02
C SER A 112 9.03 -12.63 -10.97
N VAL A 113 9.88 -13.12 -11.86
CA VAL A 113 10.31 -14.52 -11.95
C VAL A 113 11.84 -14.60 -12.00
N PHE A 114 12.37 -15.74 -11.60
CA PHE A 114 13.77 -16.09 -11.77
C PHE A 114 13.95 -16.75 -13.13
N PRO A 115 14.57 -16.07 -14.12
CA PRO A 115 14.59 -16.55 -15.51
C PRO A 115 15.42 -17.83 -15.70
N ASP A 116 16.39 -18.07 -14.83
CA ASP A 116 17.28 -19.23 -14.89
C ASP A 116 16.72 -20.44 -14.10
N MET A 117 15.55 -20.30 -13.50
CA MET A 117 14.84 -21.36 -12.78
C MET A 117 13.66 -21.91 -13.61
N THR A 118 13.37 -23.17 -13.43
CA THR A 118 12.17 -23.80 -14.00
C THR A 118 10.89 -23.22 -13.42
N VAL A 119 9.76 -23.49 -14.05
CA VAL A 119 8.44 -23.08 -13.52
C VAL A 119 8.19 -23.65 -12.12
N GLU A 120 8.53 -24.94 -11.91
CA GLU A 120 8.39 -25.61 -10.61
C GLU A 120 9.23 -24.93 -9.52
N GLU A 121 10.50 -24.64 -9.81
CA GLU A 121 11.38 -23.93 -8.87
C GLU A 121 10.87 -22.53 -8.53
N ASN A 122 10.37 -21.77 -9.52
CA ASN A 122 9.74 -20.48 -9.29
C ASN A 122 8.51 -20.58 -8.35
N LEU A 123 7.67 -21.60 -8.53
CA LEU A 123 6.52 -21.84 -7.66
C LEU A 123 6.96 -22.23 -6.24
N LEU A 124 7.98 -23.07 -6.10
CA LEU A 124 8.55 -23.45 -4.80
C LEU A 124 9.14 -22.25 -4.06
N MET A 125 9.78 -21.31 -4.79
CA MET A 125 10.27 -20.05 -4.19
C MET A 125 9.14 -19.22 -3.60
N GLY A 126 7.97 -19.17 -4.24
CA GLY A 126 6.78 -18.48 -3.71
C GLY A 126 6.27 -19.08 -2.38
N GLY A 127 6.50 -20.36 -2.16
CA GLY A 127 6.13 -21.07 -0.92
C GLY A 127 7.24 -21.18 0.13
N TYR A 128 8.41 -20.59 -0.11
CA TYR A 128 9.62 -20.81 0.70
C TYR A 128 9.46 -20.52 2.20
N ILE A 129 8.61 -19.56 2.55
CA ILE A 129 8.36 -19.17 3.95
C ILE A 129 7.27 -19.98 4.64
N LYS A 130 6.55 -20.84 3.91
CA LYS A 130 5.53 -21.71 4.51
C LYS A 130 6.20 -22.98 5.05
N GLU A 131 5.90 -23.30 6.30
CA GLU A 131 6.26 -24.59 6.86
C GLU A 131 5.55 -25.69 6.05
N LYS A 132 6.29 -26.79 5.81
CA LYS A 132 5.79 -27.95 5.07
C LYS A 132 4.75 -28.73 5.87
#